data_bd50f02d2c25285d855884d7a53c511c
#
_entry.id   bd50f02d2c25285d855884d7a53c511c
#
_cell.length_a   1.000
_cell.length_b   1.000
_cell.length_c   1.000
_cell.angle_alpha   90.00
_cell.angle_beta   90.00
_cell.angle_gamma   90.00
#
_symmetry.space_group_name_H-M   'P 1'
#
loop_
_entity.id
_entity.type
_entity.pdbx_description
1 polymer ?
#
loop_
_entity_poly.entity_id
_entity_poly.type
_entity_poly.pdbx_seq_one_letter_code
_entity_poly.pdbx_strand_id
1 'polypeptide(L)'
;MNRGLSKLHPYPFERMERLKASTRPPSTKGPIDLGIGEPQEAPPEIITRTLQEQLHQVTRYAATRGTEALRAAIARWLSRRYTLPAEAIDPDYHVLPVAGTREALFAVAQTVIGRGRPCVAMPNPFYQIYEGAALLSGAQPVYLPVHPATGLPDLAEIDEATWQRVQLLYINSPANPTGAAADLAYYRRLLALSDRHGFIIAADECYAEIYHDEAKPPPGLLAACHAEGRSDFHRCLVFHSLSKRSSVPGLRSGFVAGDPGLIHAFLRYRTYQGCALPLHVQQASTAAWSDEDHVIEARARYRERFNQVCARLADVLEEVAPPAATFYLWPRTPIDDQTFAQRLWEEENVTVLPGSFLSRAQGDGHDPGHGRVRIALVPELATCLEAAERIRRFVQRHF
;
A
#
# COMPACT_ATOMS: atom_id res chain seq x y z
N MET A 1 -30.67 -1.11 0.11
CA MET A 1 -29.40 -0.45 0.38
C MET A 1 -28.44 -1.48 0.98
N ASN A 2 -27.17 -1.47 0.59
CA ASN A 2 -26.17 -2.42 1.15
C ASN A 2 -25.98 -2.15 2.65
N ARG A 3 -26.22 -3.17 3.48
CA ARG A 3 -26.11 -3.07 4.95
C ARG A 3 -24.67 -2.83 5.44
N GLY A 4 -23.68 -3.12 4.62
CA GLY A 4 -22.26 -2.83 4.92
C GLY A 4 -21.94 -1.33 4.97
N LEU A 5 -22.69 -0.48 4.26
CA LEU A 5 -22.46 0.97 4.22
C LEU A 5 -22.57 1.62 5.60
N SER A 6 -23.52 1.19 6.44
CA SER A 6 -23.67 1.73 7.80
C SER A 6 -22.58 1.27 8.78
N LYS A 7 -21.74 0.31 8.38
CA LYS A 7 -20.63 -0.20 9.18
C LYS A 7 -19.29 0.44 8.81
N LEU A 8 -19.23 1.21 7.71
CA LEU A 8 -18.02 1.90 7.30
C LEU A 8 -17.68 3.00 8.29
N HIS A 9 -16.43 3.05 8.70
CA HIS A 9 -15.89 4.15 9.48
C HIS A 9 -15.59 5.36 8.59
N PRO A 10 -15.63 6.59 9.11
CA PRO A 10 -15.15 7.76 8.38
C PRO A 10 -13.70 7.56 7.92
N TYR A 11 -13.40 7.98 6.70
CA TYR A 11 -12.06 7.80 6.13
C TYR A 11 -11.02 8.59 6.94
N PRO A 12 -9.76 8.13 7.09
CA PRO A 12 -8.75 8.80 7.92
C PRO A 12 -8.57 10.29 7.63
N PHE A 13 -8.60 10.69 6.36
CA PHE A 13 -8.48 12.10 5.99
C PHE A 13 -9.70 12.93 6.39
N GLU A 14 -10.91 12.37 6.32
CA GLU A 14 -12.12 13.01 6.84
C GLU A 14 -12.03 13.20 8.38
N ARG A 15 -11.52 12.19 9.10
CA ARG A 15 -11.25 12.31 10.54
C ARG A 15 -10.23 13.40 10.82
N MET A 16 -9.18 13.51 9.99
CA MET A 16 -8.16 14.55 10.11
C MET A 16 -8.74 15.96 9.89
N GLU A 17 -9.60 16.15 8.88
CA GLU A 17 -10.28 17.42 8.67
C GLU A 17 -11.18 17.80 9.87
N ARG A 18 -11.89 16.85 10.44
CA ARG A 18 -12.69 17.07 11.66
C ARG A 18 -11.82 17.45 12.86
N LEU A 19 -10.65 16.81 13.00
CA LEU A 19 -9.70 17.11 14.07
C LEU A 19 -9.17 18.54 13.98
N LYS A 20 -8.93 19.05 12.78
CA LYS A 20 -8.48 20.42 12.52
C LYS A 20 -9.59 21.49 12.62
N ALA A 21 -10.85 21.11 12.50
CA ALA A 21 -11.97 22.06 12.34
C ALA A 21 -12.15 23.04 13.50
N SER A 22 -11.72 22.67 14.72
CA SER A 22 -11.88 23.49 15.93
C SER A 22 -10.77 24.50 16.17
N THR A 23 -9.64 24.41 15.43
CA THR A 23 -8.44 25.22 15.66
C THR A 23 -7.91 25.81 14.34
N ARG A 24 -6.90 26.66 14.42
CA ARG A 24 -6.27 27.26 13.23
C ARG A 24 -4.76 27.29 13.42
N PRO A 25 -3.99 27.02 12.38
CA PRO A 25 -2.53 27.09 12.44
C PRO A 25 -2.07 28.57 12.45
N PRO A 26 -0.83 28.84 12.89
CA PRO A 26 -0.29 30.21 12.90
C PRO A 26 -0.12 30.73 11.46
N SER A 27 -0.59 31.94 11.23
CA SER A 27 -0.50 32.59 9.92
C SER A 27 0.94 32.90 9.45
N THR A 28 1.88 32.85 10.39
CA THR A 28 3.33 33.14 10.13
C THR A 28 4.10 31.93 9.62
N LYS A 29 3.49 30.72 9.63
CA LYS A 29 4.13 29.48 9.17
C LYS A 29 3.37 28.90 7.99
N GLY A 30 4.03 28.72 6.86
CA GLY A 30 3.47 28.03 5.69
C GLY A 30 3.06 26.59 6.04
N PRO A 31 2.01 26.04 5.42
CA PRO A 31 1.56 24.66 5.68
C PRO A 31 2.55 23.63 5.15
N ILE A 32 2.81 22.58 5.93
CA ILE A 32 3.54 21.37 5.47
C ILE A 32 2.67 20.16 5.76
N ASP A 33 2.28 19.42 4.72
CA ASP A 33 1.46 18.21 4.87
C ASP A 33 2.33 16.95 4.68
N LEU A 34 2.55 16.23 5.78
CA LEU A 34 3.19 14.92 5.85
C LEU A 34 2.18 13.81 6.20
N GLY A 35 0.88 14.11 6.20
CA GLY A 35 -0.18 13.15 6.46
C GLY A 35 -0.56 12.33 5.23
N ILE A 36 -0.47 12.92 4.03
CA ILE A 36 -0.87 12.28 2.78
C ILE A 36 0.32 11.59 2.11
N GLY A 37 0.22 10.28 1.91
CA GLY A 37 1.24 9.49 1.19
C GLY A 37 1.08 9.57 -0.33
N GLU A 38 1.21 10.75 -0.89
CA GLU A 38 1.18 11.02 -2.33
C GLU A 38 2.54 11.57 -2.77
N PRO A 39 3.28 10.82 -3.64
CA PRO A 39 4.55 11.31 -4.18
C PRO A 39 4.41 12.67 -4.82
N GLN A 40 5.32 13.59 -4.47
CA GLN A 40 5.32 14.98 -4.97
C GLN A 40 6.48 15.25 -5.96
N GLU A 41 7.19 14.20 -6.35
CA GLU A 41 8.22 14.29 -7.40
C GLU A 41 7.59 14.61 -8.75
N ALA A 42 8.35 15.31 -9.60
CA ALA A 42 7.96 15.47 -10.99
C ALA A 42 7.78 14.10 -11.67
N PRO A 43 6.74 13.91 -12.49
CA PRO A 43 6.56 12.65 -13.20
C PRO A 43 7.73 12.41 -14.17
N PRO A 44 8.17 11.16 -14.35
CA PRO A 44 9.23 10.81 -15.30
C PRO A 44 8.89 11.28 -16.74
N GLU A 45 9.86 11.88 -17.44
CA GLU A 45 9.63 12.42 -18.78
C GLU A 45 9.14 11.37 -19.77
N ILE A 46 9.66 10.14 -19.68
CA ILE A 46 9.22 9.04 -20.53
C ILE A 46 7.71 8.79 -20.44
N ILE A 47 7.11 8.98 -19.25
CA ILE A 47 5.68 8.78 -19.03
C ILE A 47 4.89 9.95 -19.63
N THR A 48 5.28 11.19 -19.33
CA THR A 48 4.55 12.39 -19.78
C THR A 48 4.64 12.56 -21.29
N ARG A 49 5.79 12.31 -21.89
CA ARG A 49 5.99 12.30 -23.34
C ARG A 49 5.12 11.26 -24.02
N THR A 50 5.13 10.01 -23.52
CA THR A 50 4.29 8.95 -24.09
C THR A 50 2.81 9.29 -24.00
N LEU A 51 2.35 9.87 -22.88
CA LEU A 51 0.95 10.32 -22.75
C LEU A 51 0.58 11.35 -23.83
N GLN A 52 1.43 12.34 -24.06
CA GLN A 52 1.21 13.40 -25.07
C GLN A 52 1.13 12.80 -26.48
N GLU A 53 2.08 11.94 -26.84
CA GLU A 53 2.14 11.28 -28.16
C GLU A 53 0.93 10.40 -28.41
N GLN A 54 0.43 9.73 -27.38
CA GLN A 54 -0.65 8.74 -27.50
C GLN A 54 -2.06 9.28 -27.17
N LEU A 55 -2.19 10.57 -26.88
CA LEU A 55 -3.47 11.18 -26.50
C LEU A 55 -4.56 11.03 -27.55
N HIS A 56 -4.20 10.92 -28.84
CA HIS A 56 -5.15 10.67 -29.92
C HIS A 56 -5.97 9.37 -29.77
N GLN A 57 -5.52 8.42 -28.93
CA GLN A 57 -6.21 7.15 -28.68
C GLN A 57 -7.45 7.28 -27.75
N VAL A 58 -7.75 8.46 -27.23
CA VAL A 58 -8.96 8.72 -26.40
C VAL A 58 -10.27 8.42 -27.15
N THR A 59 -10.25 8.33 -28.47
CA THR A 59 -11.40 8.02 -29.31
C THR A 59 -11.81 6.55 -29.32
N ARG A 60 -11.06 5.66 -28.68
CA ARG A 60 -11.29 4.21 -28.72
C ARG A 60 -11.55 3.65 -27.32
N TYR A 61 -12.47 2.72 -27.22
CA TYR A 61 -12.62 1.90 -26.03
C TYR A 61 -11.45 0.95 -25.86
N ALA A 62 -10.94 0.85 -24.64
CA ALA A 62 -9.95 -0.15 -24.27
C ALA A 62 -10.62 -1.46 -23.84
N ALA A 63 -10.02 -2.59 -24.18
CA ALA A 63 -10.44 -3.87 -23.63
C ALA A 63 -10.04 -3.96 -22.14
N THR A 64 -10.92 -4.52 -21.31
CA THR A 64 -10.68 -4.71 -19.86
C THR A 64 -9.40 -5.50 -19.56
N ARG A 65 -9.08 -6.47 -20.44
CA ARG A 65 -7.86 -7.29 -20.32
C ARG A 65 -6.57 -6.49 -20.49
N GLY A 66 -6.63 -5.29 -21.05
CA GLY A 66 -5.46 -4.49 -21.41
C GLY A 66 -4.75 -4.99 -22.68
N THR A 67 -3.83 -4.19 -23.19
CA THR A 67 -3.04 -4.51 -24.38
C THR A 67 -2.01 -5.60 -24.09
N GLU A 68 -1.68 -6.40 -25.10
CA GLU A 68 -0.63 -7.42 -25.03
C GLU A 68 0.71 -6.80 -24.64
N ALA A 69 1.07 -5.66 -25.25
CA ALA A 69 2.31 -4.94 -24.96
C ALA A 69 2.46 -4.59 -23.48
N LEU A 70 1.37 -4.11 -22.84
CA LEU A 70 1.39 -3.78 -21.40
C LEU A 70 1.52 -5.04 -20.55
N ARG A 71 0.76 -6.09 -20.83
CA ARG A 71 0.85 -7.34 -20.09
C ARG A 71 2.24 -7.98 -20.20
N ALA A 72 2.81 -7.98 -21.41
CA ALA A 72 4.15 -8.49 -21.65
C ALA A 72 5.24 -7.65 -20.93
N ALA A 73 5.10 -6.32 -20.88
CA ALA A 73 6.02 -5.47 -20.12
C ALA A 73 5.96 -5.77 -18.61
N ILE A 74 4.76 -5.94 -18.05
CA ILE A 74 4.54 -6.31 -16.66
C ILE A 74 5.14 -7.70 -16.37
N ALA A 75 4.90 -8.70 -17.20
CA ALA A 75 5.44 -10.05 -17.02
C ALA A 75 6.99 -10.03 -17.00
N ARG A 76 7.62 -9.32 -17.96
CA ARG A 76 9.08 -9.14 -17.97
C ARG A 76 9.59 -8.43 -16.73
N TRP A 77 8.87 -7.40 -16.26
CA TRP A 77 9.24 -6.69 -15.03
C TRP A 77 9.19 -7.61 -13.81
N LEU A 78 8.10 -8.39 -13.63
CA LEU A 78 7.96 -9.36 -12.54
C LEU A 78 9.09 -10.40 -12.55
N SER A 79 9.37 -10.99 -13.72
CA SER A 79 10.43 -12.00 -13.87
C SER A 79 11.80 -11.42 -13.50
N ARG A 80 12.13 -10.22 -13.98
CA ARG A 80 13.39 -9.55 -13.67
C ARG A 80 13.46 -9.15 -12.19
N ARG A 81 12.42 -8.51 -11.66
CA ARG A 81 12.38 -7.97 -10.29
C ARG A 81 12.50 -9.06 -9.23
N TYR A 82 11.88 -10.18 -9.45
CA TYR A 82 11.83 -11.29 -8.49
C TYR A 82 12.69 -12.50 -8.88
N THR A 83 13.53 -12.33 -9.90
CA THR A 83 14.45 -13.39 -10.38
C THR A 83 13.70 -14.69 -10.70
N LEU A 84 12.54 -14.57 -11.34
CA LEU A 84 11.75 -15.71 -11.81
C LEU A 84 12.22 -16.14 -13.20
N PRO A 85 12.07 -17.42 -13.58
CA PRO A 85 12.26 -17.85 -14.97
C PRO A 85 11.43 -17.00 -15.93
N ALA A 86 11.96 -16.78 -17.14
CA ALA A 86 11.31 -15.91 -18.14
C ALA A 86 9.89 -16.38 -18.49
N GLU A 87 9.67 -17.69 -18.48
CA GLU A 87 8.41 -18.37 -18.76
C GLU A 87 7.47 -18.49 -17.55
N ALA A 88 7.92 -18.14 -16.34
CA ALA A 88 7.11 -18.31 -15.13
C ALA A 88 5.84 -17.44 -15.12
N ILE A 89 5.90 -16.28 -15.75
CA ILE A 89 4.77 -15.35 -15.86
C ILE A 89 4.28 -15.27 -17.30
N ASP A 90 3.23 -16.02 -17.62
CA ASP A 90 2.53 -15.89 -18.88
C ASP A 90 1.67 -14.62 -18.87
N PRO A 91 1.92 -13.63 -19.76
CA PRO A 91 1.19 -12.36 -19.78
C PRO A 91 -0.31 -12.53 -20.07
N ASP A 92 -0.70 -13.64 -20.68
CA ASP A 92 -2.08 -13.91 -21.06
C ASP A 92 -2.89 -14.56 -19.94
N TYR A 93 -2.26 -15.26 -19.04
CA TYR A 93 -2.95 -15.99 -17.98
C TYR A 93 -2.71 -15.41 -16.58
N HIS A 94 -1.54 -14.84 -16.34
CA HIS A 94 -1.14 -14.43 -14.99
C HIS A 94 -1.23 -12.91 -14.75
N VAL A 95 -1.49 -12.07 -15.77
CA VAL A 95 -1.42 -10.60 -15.64
C VAL A 95 -2.72 -9.93 -16.06
N LEU A 96 -3.18 -9.00 -15.21
CA LEU A 96 -4.34 -8.15 -15.48
C LEU A 96 -4.05 -6.69 -15.11
N PRO A 97 -3.90 -5.77 -16.09
CA PRO A 97 -3.82 -4.34 -15.83
C PRO A 97 -5.09 -3.80 -15.17
N VAL A 98 -4.93 -2.86 -14.22
CA VAL A 98 -6.02 -2.28 -13.44
C VAL A 98 -5.94 -0.75 -13.35
N ALA A 99 -7.06 -0.08 -13.13
CA ALA A 99 -7.15 1.39 -13.00
C ALA A 99 -6.67 1.88 -11.60
N GLY A 100 -5.47 1.42 -11.22
CA GLY A 100 -4.87 1.59 -9.91
C GLY A 100 -5.28 0.49 -8.94
N THR A 101 -4.39 0.19 -8.00
CA THR A 101 -4.58 -0.93 -7.06
C THR A 101 -5.68 -0.68 -6.03
N ARG A 102 -6.00 0.59 -5.72
CA ARG A 102 -7.10 0.90 -4.79
C ARG A 102 -8.42 0.25 -5.20
N GLU A 103 -8.81 0.43 -6.45
CA GLU A 103 -10.06 -0.16 -6.96
C GLU A 103 -9.95 -1.68 -7.12
N ALA A 104 -8.79 -2.17 -7.49
CA ALA A 104 -8.57 -3.61 -7.68
C ALA A 104 -8.58 -4.37 -6.34
N LEU A 105 -7.94 -3.84 -5.29
CA LEU A 105 -7.97 -4.38 -3.93
C LEU A 105 -9.39 -4.38 -3.35
N PHE A 106 -10.20 -3.37 -3.69
CA PHE A 106 -11.61 -3.34 -3.32
C PHE A 106 -12.40 -4.39 -4.10
N ALA A 107 -12.23 -4.45 -5.41
CA ALA A 107 -13.02 -5.28 -6.31
C ALA A 107 -12.72 -6.79 -6.19
N VAL A 108 -11.47 -7.17 -5.81
CA VAL A 108 -11.13 -8.59 -5.64
C VAL A 108 -11.97 -9.26 -4.54
N ALA A 109 -12.27 -8.57 -3.44
CA ALA A 109 -13.16 -9.12 -2.41
C ALA A 109 -14.56 -9.42 -2.96
N GLN A 110 -15.08 -8.57 -3.87
CA GLN A 110 -16.37 -8.79 -4.51
C GLN A 110 -16.35 -10.01 -5.45
N THR A 111 -15.17 -10.39 -5.93
CA THR A 111 -14.99 -11.55 -6.81
C THR A 111 -14.87 -12.86 -6.05
N VAL A 112 -14.18 -12.84 -4.90
CA VAL A 112 -13.77 -14.07 -4.22
C VAL A 112 -14.60 -14.42 -2.99
N ILE A 113 -15.32 -13.45 -2.40
CA ILE A 113 -16.13 -13.70 -1.20
C ILE A 113 -17.42 -14.44 -1.57
N GLY A 114 -17.55 -15.65 -1.01
CA GLY A 114 -18.70 -16.54 -1.22
C GLY A 114 -19.79 -16.35 -0.15
N ARG A 115 -20.72 -17.31 -0.12
CA ARG A 115 -21.85 -17.35 0.85
C ARG A 115 -21.39 -17.86 2.22
N GLY A 116 -22.28 -17.75 3.21
CA GLY A 116 -22.07 -18.20 4.58
C GLY A 116 -21.78 -17.02 5.51
N ARG A 117 -20.83 -17.20 6.43
CA ARG A 117 -20.30 -16.15 7.30
C ARG A 117 -18.82 -15.95 7.02
N PRO A 118 -18.46 -15.45 5.83
CA PRO A 118 -17.06 -15.32 5.44
C PRO A 118 -16.35 -14.29 6.29
N CYS A 119 -15.04 -14.52 6.47
CA CYS A 119 -14.12 -13.55 7.07
C CYS A 119 -13.11 -13.08 6.02
N VAL A 120 -12.69 -11.83 6.15
CA VAL A 120 -11.54 -11.26 5.45
C VAL A 120 -10.52 -10.83 6.48
N ALA A 121 -9.36 -11.46 6.47
CA ALA A 121 -8.25 -11.13 7.36
C ALA A 121 -7.39 -10.00 6.76
N MET A 122 -6.90 -9.11 7.63
CA MET A 122 -6.04 -7.99 7.25
C MET A 122 -5.11 -7.59 8.38
N PRO A 123 -3.92 -7.01 8.12
CA PRO A 123 -3.05 -6.47 9.17
C PRO A 123 -3.76 -5.38 9.98
N ASN A 124 -3.29 -5.11 11.19
CA ASN A 124 -3.74 -3.99 12.01
C ASN A 124 -2.53 -3.33 12.67
N PRO A 125 -2.10 -2.13 12.24
CA PRO A 125 -2.78 -1.19 11.36
C PRO A 125 -2.86 -1.63 9.89
N PHE A 126 -3.77 -0.99 9.11
CA PHE A 126 -4.11 -1.42 7.75
C PHE A 126 -4.44 -0.25 6.81
N TYR A 127 -4.51 -0.57 5.53
CA TYR A 127 -5.08 0.34 4.53
C TYR A 127 -6.62 0.16 4.49
N GLN A 128 -7.37 1.24 4.71
CA GLN A 128 -8.82 1.21 4.95
C GLN A 128 -9.65 0.59 3.82
N ILE A 129 -9.08 0.45 2.65
CA ILE A 129 -9.75 -0.20 1.52
C ILE A 129 -10.04 -1.67 1.81
N TYR A 130 -9.18 -2.37 2.58
CA TYR A 130 -9.39 -3.78 2.92
C TYR A 130 -10.63 -3.98 3.78
N GLU A 131 -10.82 -3.12 4.80
CA GLU A 131 -12.01 -3.13 5.66
C GLU A 131 -13.27 -2.81 4.85
N GLY A 132 -13.22 -1.76 4.02
CA GLY A 132 -14.33 -1.39 3.15
C GLY A 132 -14.70 -2.51 2.17
N ALA A 133 -13.71 -3.17 1.58
CA ALA A 133 -13.91 -4.31 0.68
C ALA A 133 -14.57 -5.49 1.40
N ALA A 134 -14.12 -5.82 2.62
CA ALA A 134 -14.70 -6.87 3.46
C ALA A 134 -16.17 -6.57 3.79
N LEU A 135 -16.44 -5.40 4.35
CA LEU A 135 -17.79 -5.02 4.79
C LEU A 135 -18.79 -4.96 3.64
N LEU A 136 -18.38 -4.42 2.49
CA LEU A 136 -19.27 -4.25 1.34
C LEU A 136 -19.45 -5.53 0.51
N SER A 137 -18.54 -6.52 0.64
CA SER A 137 -18.74 -7.87 0.13
C SER A 137 -19.59 -8.76 1.07
N GLY A 138 -19.96 -8.25 2.25
CA GLY A 138 -20.73 -8.99 3.26
C GLY A 138 -19.91 -9.87 4.18
N ALA A 139 -18.58 -9.75 4.16
CA ALA A 139 -17.68 -10.46 5.04
C ALA A 139 -17.48 -9.73 6.38
N GLN A 140 -17.04 -10.48 7.38
CA GLN A 140 -16.58 -9.93 8.65
C GLN A 140 -15.08 -9.63 8.56
N PRO A 141 -14.64 -8.38 8.84
CA PRO A 141 -13.22 -8.10 8.97
C PRO A 141 -12.62 -8.82 10.19
N VAL A 142 -11.41 -9.36 10.02
CA VAL A 142 -10.57 -9.92 11.09
C VAL A 142 -9.25 -9.17 11.08
N TYR A 143 -8.97 -8.45 12.15
CA TYR A 143 -7.77 -7.63 12.28
C TYR A 143 -6.67 -8.45 12.91
N LEU A 144 -5.59 -8.68 12.15
CA LEU A 144 -4.41 -9.42 12.60
C LEU A 144 -3.50 -8.45 13.36
N PRO A 145 -3.22 -8.69 14.65
CA PRO A 145 -2.25 -7.86 15.37
C PRO A 145 -0.87 -7.99 14.72
N VAL A 146 -0.13 -6.89 14.69
CA VAL A 146 1.27 -6.95 14.22
C VAL A 146 2.19 -7.36 15.36
N HIS A 147 3.11 -8.26 15.06
CA HIS A 147 4.14 -8.67 16.03
C HIS A 147 5.10 -7.49 16.26
N PRO A 148 5.32 -7.06 17.54
CA PRO A 148 6.10 -5.85 17.84
C PRO A 148 7.52 -5.85 17.25
N ALA A 149 8.19 -7.00 17.22
CA ALA A 149 9.57 -7.08 16.73
C ALA A 149 9.69 -7.04 15.19
N THR A 150 8.65 -7.44 14.45
CA THR A 150 8.71 -7.53 12.99
C THR A 150 7.84 -6.50 12.28
N GLY A 151 6.84 -5.95 12.96
CA GLY A 151 5.82 -5.08 12.34
C GLY A 151 4.91 -5.78 11.33
N LEU A 152 4.98 -7.11 11.22
CA LEU A 152 4.16 -7.95 10.35
C LEU A 152 3.03 -8.60 11.15
N PRO A 153 1.90 -8.96 10.50
CA PRO A 153 0.81 -9.68 11.16
C PRO A 153 1.29 -10.93 11.88
N ASP A 154 0.87 -11.10 13.13
CA ASP A 154 1.12 -12.33 13.88
C ASP A 154 0.09 -13.40 13.49
N LEU A 155 0.53 -14.35 12.69
CA LEU A 155 -0.35 -15.40 12.16
C LEU A 155 -0.74 -16.43 13.23
N ALA A 156 -0.05 -16.47 14.37
CA ALA A 156 -0.33 -17.40 15.48
C ALA A 156 -1.45 -16.91 16.40
N GLU A 157 -1.74 -15.61 16.40
CA GLU A 157 -2.78 -15.00 17.25
C GLU A 157 -4.22 -15.26 16.77
N ILE A 158 -4.38 -15.96 15.66
CA ILE A 158 -5.69 -16.28 15.09
C ILE A 158 -6.07 -17.74 15.39
N ASP A 159 -7.22 -17.92 16.04
CA ASP A 159 -7.74 -19.24 16.36
C ASP A 159 -8.17 -20.04 15.11
N GLU A 160 -8.16 -21.36 15.24
CA GLU A 160 -8.48 -22.30 14.17
C GLU A 160 -9.90 -22.09 13.61
N ALA A 161 -10.89 -21.77 14.46
CA ALA A 161 -12.27 -21.56 14.03
C ALA A 161 -12.41 -20.28 13.18
N THR A 162 -11.61 -19.28 13.45
CA THR A 162 -11.53 -18.06 12.64
C THR A 162 -10.87 -18.37 11.31
N TRP A 163 -9.72 -19.08 11.28
CA TRP A 163 -9.06 -19.49 10.04
C TRP A 163 -9.97 -20.27 9.09
N GLN A 164 -10.80 -21.17 9.60
CA GLN A 164 -11.78 -21.93 8.80
C GLN A 164 -12.83 -21.07 8.11
N ARG A 165 -13.00 -19.81 8.53
CA ARG A 165 -13.96 -18.86 7.95
C ARG A 165 -13.29 -17.82 7.05
N VAL A 166 -11.96 -17.69 7.09
CA VAL A 166 -11.22 -16.75 6.23
C VAL A 166 -11.30 -17.24 4.79
N GLN A 167 -11.77 -16.38 3.90
CA GLN A 167 -11.80 -16.63 2.45
C GLN A 167 -10.78 -15.78 1.70
N LEU A 168 -10.42 -14.62 2.25
CA LEU A 168 -9.44 -13.70 1.70
C LEU A 168 -8.57 -13.16 2.83
N LEU A 169 -7.26 -13.12 2.60
CA LEU A 169 -6.31 -12.45 3.48
C LEU A 169 -5.58 -11.38 2.68
N TYR A 170 -5.66 -10.14 3.14
CA TYR A 170 -4.80 -9.07 2.66
C TYR A 170 -3.50 -9.06 3.45
N ILE A 171 -2.38 -9.04 2.75
CA ILE A 171 -1.06 -8.71 3.30
C ILE A 171 -0.53 -7.47 2.59
N ASN A 172 -0.04 -6.49 3.33
CA ASN A 172 0.64 -5.33 2.77
C ASN A 172 2.13 -5.44 3.08
N SER A 173 2.93 -5.67 2.07
CA SER A 173 4.38 -5.84 2.22
C SER A 173 5.11 -5.30 0.98
N PRO A 174 5.90 -4.23 1.15
CA PRO A 174 6.13 -3.46 2.39
C PRO A 174 4.89 -2.74 2.90
N ALA A 175 4.78 -2.63 4.22
CA ALA A 175 3.55 -2.25 4.90
C ALA A 175 3.35 -0.72 5.04
N ASN A 176 2.15 -0.25 4.79
CA ASN A 176 1.65 1.05 5.20
C ASN A 176 0.79 0.86 6.47
N PRO A 177 1.15 1.47 7.63
CA PRO A 177 2.10 2.55 7.80
C PRO A 177 3.50 2.13 8.29
N THR A 178 3.70 0.88 8.71
CA THR A 178 4.86 0.44 9.52
C THR A 178 6.18 0.36 8.76
N GLY A 179 6.14 0.22 7.42
CA GLY A 179 7.33 -0.01 6.61
C GLY A 179 7.95 -1.40 6.74
N ALA A 180 7.32 -2.30 7.48
CA ALA A 180 7.76 -3.68 7.62
C ALA A 180 7.66 -4.44 6.29
N ALA A 181 8.66 -5.28 6.00
CA ALA A 181 8.67 -6.12 4.82
C ALA A 181 8.74 -7.60 5.20
N ALA A 182 7.86 -8.41 4.61
CA ALA A 182 7.86 -9.85 4.77
C ALA A 182 9.10 -10.46 4.09
N ASP A 183 9.71 -11.43 4.74
CA ASP A 183 10.74 -12.28 4.16
C ASP A 183 10.15 -13.57 3.55
N LEU A 184 10.98 -14.37 2.89
CA LEU A 184 10.55 -15.63 2.31
C LEU A 184 10.04 -16.62 3.38
N ALA A 185 10.59 -16.59 4.59
CA ALA A 185 10.16 -17.47 5.68
C ALA A 185 8.75 -17.12 6.17
N TYR A 186 8.43 -15.81 6.24
CA TYR A 186 7.08 -15.36 6.55
C TYR A 186 6.09 -15.79 5.46
N TYR A 187 6.40 -15.55 4.20
CA TYR A 187 5.55 -15.98 3.08
C TYR A 187 5.36 -17.49 3.04
N ARG A 188 6.39 -18.29 3.34
CA ARG A 188 6.26 -19.76 3.43
C ARG A 188 5.21 -20.17 4.45
N ARG A 189 5.23 -19.57 5.66
CA ARG A 189 4.21 -19.83 6.68
C ARG A 189 2.81 -19.42 6.22
N LEU A 190 2.70 -18.29 5.56
CA LEU A 190 1.43 -17.78 5.02
C LEU A 190 0.86 -18.70 3.92
N LEU A 191 1.73 -19.19 3.03
CA LEU A 191 1.36 -20.16 1.99
C LEU A 191 0.86 -21.47 2.59
N ALA A 192 1.54 -22.01 3.62
CA ALA A 192 1.13 -23.22 4.31
C ALA A 192 -0.24 -23.05 5.00
N LEU A 193 -0.53 -21.89 5.58
CA LEU A 193 -1.85 -21.57 6.13
C LEU A 193 -2.92 -21.49 5.05
N SER A 194 -2.61 -20.87 3.91
CA SER A 194 -3.52 -20.81 2.76
C SER A 194 -3.86 -22.22 2.23
N ASP A 195 -2.88 -23.11 2.17
CA ASP A 195 -3.12 -24.50 1.75
C ASP A 195 -4.03 -25.24 2.74
N ARG A 196 -3.77 -25.08 4.04
CA ARG A 196 -4.52 -25.74 5.10
C ARG A 196 -5.97 -25.28 5.18
N HIS A 197 -6.22 -23.97 5.05
CA HIS A 197 -7.54 -23.37 5.31
C HIS A 197 -8.29 -22.96 4.05
N GLY A 198 -7.63 -22.92 2.89
CA GLY A 198 -8.24 -22.67 1.59
C GLY A 198 -8.50 -21.21 1.26
N PHE A 199 -7.92 -20.25 1.98
CA PHE A 199 -8.11 -18.82 1.69
C PHE A 199 -7.18 -18.32 0.57
N ILE A 200 -7.60 -17.22 -0.06
CA ILE A 200 -6.83 -16.52 -1.08
C ILE A 200 -5.96 -15.46 -0.41
N ILE A 201 -4.71 -15.33 -0.86
CA ILE A 201 -3.78 -14.28 -0.44
C ILE A 201 -3.80 -13.16 -1.47
N ALA A 202 -4.15 -11.94 -1.04
CA ALA A 202 -4.03 -10.71 -1.82
C ALA A 202 -2.87 -9.88 -1.23
N ALA A 203 -1.69 -9.94 -1.87
CA ALA A 203 -0.52 -9.21 -1.44
C ALA A 203 -0.48 -7.82 -2.10
N ASP A 204 -0.70 -6.78 -1.31
CA ASP A 204 -0.51 -5.39 -1.72
C ASP A 204 0.98 -5.04 -1.63
N GLU A 205 1.64 -5.10 -2.77
CA GLU A 205 3.09 -4.85 -2.94
C GLU A 205 3.37 -3.46 -3.55
N CYS A 206 2.46 -2.50 -3.38
CA CYS A 206 2.57 -1.17 -3.99
C CYS A 206 3.84 -0.41 -3.61
N TYR A 207 4.47 -0.75 -2.49
CA TYR A 207 5.72 -0.13 -2.01
C TYR A 207 6.97 -0.96 -2.28
N ALA A 208 6.87 -2.06 -3.03
CA ALA A 208 7.98 -2.99 -3.30
C ALA A 208 9.22 -2.35 -3.92
N GLU A 209 9.06 -1.20 -4.59
CA GLU A 209 10.14 -0.46 -5.24
C GLU A 209 10.70 0.70 -4.41
N ILE A 210 10.17 0.95 -3.20
CA ILE A 210 10.64 2.02 -2.31
C ILE A 210 11.35 1.37 -1.12
N TYR A 211 12.53 0.81 -1.36
CA TYR A 211 13.37 0.19 -0.33
C TYR A 211 14.69 0.93 -0.14
N HIS A 212 15.31 0.76 1.04
CA HIS A 212 16.47 1.56 1.44
C HIS A 212 17.80 0.90 1.13
N ASP A 213 17.90 -0.42 1.16
CA ASP A 213 19.13 -1.17 0.90
C ASP A 213 19.04 -1.84 -0.49
N GLU A 214 19.80 -1.32 -1.46
CA GLU A 214 19.85 -1.86 -2.83
C GLU A 214 20.33 -3.33 -2.87
N ALA A 215 21.08 -3.78 -1.87
CA ALA A 215 21.53 -5.17 -1.77
C ALA A 215 20.46 -6.11 -1.21
N LYS A 216 19.38 -5.56 -0.64
CA LYS A 216 18.31 -6.31 0.04
C LYS A 216 16.92 -5.87 -0.40
N PRO A 217 16.58 -5.95 -1.68
CA PRO A 217 15.23 -5.65 -2.14
C PRO A 217 14.22 -6.59 -1.46
N PRO A 218 13.06 -6.10 -1.00
CA PRO A 218 12.03 -6.95 -0.40
C PRO A 218 11.60 -8.05 -1.35
N PRO A 219 11.47 -9.31 -0.91
CA PRO A 219 10.89 -10.36 -1.72
C PRO A 219 9.39 -10.12 -1.90
N GLY A 220 8.82 -10.69 -2.98
CA GLY A 220 7.40 -10.69 -3.23
C GLY A 220 6.76 -12.06 -3.03
N LEU A 221 5.43 -12.10 -2.96
CA LEU A 221 4.67 -13.34 -2.81
C LEU A 221 4.93 -14.32 -3.96
N LEU A 222 5.03 -13.83 -5.22
CA LEU A 222 5.30 -14.72 -6.36
C LEU A 222 6.70 -15.31 -6.32
N ALA A 223 7.70 -14.58 -5.80
CA ALA A 223 9.03 -15.12 -5.53
C ALA A 223 8.98 -16.25 -4.50
N ALA A 224 8.20 -16.07 -3.44
CA ALA A 224 8.00 -17.11 -2.43
C ALA A 224 7.28 -18.33 -3.01
N CYS A 225 6.24 -18.14 -3.82
CA CYS A 225 5.60 -19.24 -4.54
C CYS A 225 6.59 -20.04 -5.37
N HIS A 226 7.43 -19.35 -6.15
CA HIS A 226 8.45 -20.01 -6.97
C HIS A 226 9.46 -20.77 -6.11
N ALA A 227 9.94 -20.19 -5.03
CA ALA A 227 10.88 -20.84 -4.09
C ALA A 227 10.29 -22.11 -3.44
N GLU A 228 8.98 -22.19 -3.29
CA GLU A 228 8.25 -23.36 -2.79
C GLU A 228 7.76 -24.31 -3.92
N GLY A 229 8.23 -24.14 -5.16
CA GLY A 229 7.87 -24.97 -6.30
C GLY A 229 6.44 -24.80 -6.83
N ARG A 230 5.78 -23.70 -6.47
CA ARG A 230 4.37 -23.39 -6.85
C ARG A 230 4.33 -22.56 -8.12
N SER A 231 4.48 -23.23 -9.28
CA SER A 231 4.54 -22.58 -10.59
C SER A 231 3.20 -22.01 -11.07
N ASP A 232 2.08 -22.45 -10.51
CA ASP A 232 0.72 -22.01 -10.85
C ASP A 232 0.22 -20.85 -9.97
N PHE A 233 1.03 -20.40 -8.99
CA PHE A 233 0.68 -19.36 -8.01
C PHE A 233 -0.66 -19.58 -7.31
N HIS A 234 -1.06 -20.82 -7.13
CA HIS A 234 -2.39 -21.20 -6.62
C HIS A 234 -2.80 -20.37 -5.39
N ARG A 235 -3.99 -19.76 -5.45
CA ARG A 235 -4.58 -18.85 -4.45
C ARG A 235 -3.78 -17.59 -4.13
N CYS A 236 -2.81 -17.20 -4.95
CA CYS A 236 -1.97 -16.03 -4.70
C CYS A 236 -2.22 -14.94 -5.74
N LEU A 237 -2.46 -13.72 -5.30
CA LEU A 237 -2.53 -12.52 -6.13
C LEU A 237 -1.61 -11.44 -5.56
N VAL A 238 -0.82 -10.80 -6.42
CA VAL A 238 -0.02 -9.62 -6.08
C VAL A 238 -0.57 -8.37 -6.77
N PHE A 239 -0.49 -7.23 -6.09
CA PHE A 239 -0.97 -5.94 -6.56
C PHE A 239 0.17 -4.94 -6.59
N HIS A 240 0.48 -4.39 -7.75
CA HIS A 240 1.54 -3.39 -7.96
C HIS A 240 1.01 -2.14 -8.64
N SER A 241 1.58 -0.98 -8.31
CA SER A 241 1.09 0.31 -8.77
C SER A 241 2.22 1.22 -9.26
N LEU A 242 1.99 1.93 -10.36
CA LEU A 242 2.85 3.02 -10.80
C LEU A 242 2.73 4.27 -9.90
N SER A 243 1.66 4.37 -9.08
CA SER A 243 1.45 5.51 -8.18
C SER A 243 2.63 5.78 -7.27
N LYS A 244 3.28 4.70 -6.76
CA LYS A 244 4.38 4.79 -5.81
C LYS A 244 5.72 4.55 -6.49
N ARG A 245 5.79 3.52 -7.34
CA ARG A 245 7.00 3.16 -8.09
C ARG A 245 7.50 4.29 -8.99
N SER A 246 6.58 4.97 -9.68
CA SER A 246 6.91 5.94 -10.74
C SER A 246 6.40 7.35 -10.45
N SER A 247 5.98 7.66 -9.23
CA SER A 247 5.48 8.98 -8.80
C SER A 247 4.34 9.54 -9.68
N VAL A 248 3.46 8.68 -10.19
CA VAL A 248 2.33 9.07 -11.05
C VAL A 248 0.97 8.59 -10.50
N PRO A 249 0.58 9.01 -9.27
CA PRO A 249 -0.67 8.55 -8.68
C PRO A 249 -1.90 8.96 -9.49
N GLY A 250 -1.85 10.10 -10.20
CA GLY A 250 -2.91 10.60 -11.07
C GLY A 250 -3.11 9.77 -12.35
N LEU A 251 -2.13 8.99 -12.77
CA LEU A 251 -2.22 8.13 -13.96
C LEU A 251 -3.24 6.99 -13.78
N ARG A 252 -3.56 6.62 -12.54
CA ARG A 252 -4.47 5.52 -12.20
C ARG A 252 -4.08 4.21 -12.86
N SER A 253 -2.83 3.79 -12.75
CA SER A 253 -2.32 2.57 -13.37
C SER A 253 -1.62 1.65 -12.38
N GLY A 254 -1.87 0.36 -12.53
CA GLY A 254 -1.28 -0.74 -11.81
C GLY A 254 -1.66 -2.07 -12.45
N PHE A 255 -1.36 -3.15 -11.76
CA PHE A 255 -1.75 -4.48 -12.20
C PHE A 255 -2.00 -5.43 -11.03
N VAL A 256 -2.70 -6.52 -11.34
CA VAL A 256 -2.81 -7.72 -10.52
C VAL A 256 -2.15 -8.86 -11.26
N ALA A 257 -1.38 -9.70 -10.57
CA ALA A 257 -0.80 -10.90 -11.16
C ALA A 257 -0.84 -12.08 -10.17
N GLY A 258 -0.83 -13.32 -10.71
CA GLY A 258 -0.79 -14.54 -9.89
C GLY A 258 -1.63 -15.67 -10.48
N ASP A 259 -2.41 -16.34 -9.62
CA ASP A 259 -3.24 -17.50 -9.95
C ASP A 259 -4.10 -17.26 -11.21
N PRO A 260 -3.92 -18.04 -12.29
CA PRO A 260 -4.60 -17.82 -13.57
C PRO A 260 -6.13 -18.00 -13.47
N GLY A 261 -6.61 -18.86 -12.58
CA GLY A 261 -8.04 -19.05 -12.36
C GLY A 261 -8.67 -17.83 -11.70
N LEU A 262 -7.96 -17.23 -10.72
CA LEU A 262 -8.40 -15.99 -10.07
C LEU A 262 -8.29 -14.79 -11.01
N ILE A 263 -7.24 -14.70 -11.80
CA ILE A 263 -7.10 -13.65 -12.83
C ILE A 263 -8.25 -13.72 -13.85
N HIS A 264 -8.60 -14.91 -14.31
CA HIS A 264 -9.73 -15.10 -15.24
C HIS A 264 -11.07 -14.69 -14.60
N ALA A 265 -11.34 -15.11 -13.37
CA ALA A 265 -12.55 -14.74 -12.65
C ALA A 265 -12.62 -13.23 -12.41
N PHE A 266 -11.50 -12.61 -12.01
CA PHE A 266 -11.42 -11.18 -11.78
C PHE A 266 -11.57 -10.37 -13.05
N LEU A 267 -10.98 -10.80 -14.18
CA LEU A 267 -11.20 -10.18 -15.48
C LEU A 267 -12.69 -10.18 -15.85
N ARG A 268 -13.38 -11.32 -15.65
CA ARG A 268 -14.83 -11.42 -15.90
C ARG A 268 -15.63 -10.44 -15.05
N TYR A 269 -15.35 -10.37 -13.74
CA TYR A 269 -15.99 -9.40 -12.84
C TYR A 269 -15.76 -7.96 -13.33
N ARG A 270 -14.53 -7.59 -13.63
CA ARG A 270 -14.15 -6.24 -14.07
C ARG A 270 -14.78 -5.85 -15.40
N THR A 271 -15.00 -6.79 -16.29
CA THR A 271 -15.69 -6.55 -17.56
C THR A 271 -17.11 -6.04 -17.33
N TYR A 272 -17.82 -6.58 -16.32
CA TYR A 272 -19.14 -6.10 -15.94
C TYR A 272 -19.09 -4.81 -15.08
N GLN A 273 -18.07 -4.64 -14.28
CA GLN A 273 -17.84 -3.42 -13.51
C GLN A 273 -17.55 -2.20 -14.43
N GLY A 274 -17.01 -2.45 -15.62
CA GLY A 274 -16.72 -1.42 -16.62
C GLY A 274 -15.40 -0.69 -16.41
N CYS A 275 -14.46 -1.26 -15.67
CA CYS A 275 -13.19 -0.64 -15.31
C CYS A 275 -12.08 -1.10 -16.27
N ALA A 276 -11.72 -0.28 -17.25
CA ALA A 276 -10.62 -0.51 -18.19
C ALA A 276 -9.69 0.70 -18.26
N LEU A 277 -8.37 0.43 -18.34
CA LEU A 277 -7.39 1.50 -18.52
C LEU A 277 -7.53 2.11 -19.93
N PRO A 278 -7.58 3.45 -20.05
CA PRO A 278 -7.53 4.11 -21.36
C PRO A 278 -6.26 3.74 -22.14
N LEU A 279 -6.35 3.63 -23.46
CA LEU A 279 -5.22 3.14 -24.31
C LEU A 279 -3.95 4.00 -24.17
N HIS A 280 -4.07 5.32 -24.14
CA HIS A 280 -2.93 6.21 -23.95
C HIS A 280 -2.25 6.02 -22.56
N VAL A 281 -3.04 5.71 -21.52
CA VAL A 281 -2.52 5.35 -20.20
C VAL A 281 -1.80 4.01 -20.25
N GLN A 282 -2.32 3.03 -21.01
CA GLN A 282 -1.65 1.74 -21.17
C GLN A 282 -0.30 1.87 -21.89
N GLN A 283 -0.18 2.74 -22.90
CA GLN A 283 1.09 3.00 -23.58
C GLN A 283 2.12 3.64 -22.60
N ALA A 284 1.72 4.66 -21.87
CA ALA A 284 2.56 5.28 -20.86
C ALA A 284 2.96 4.29 -19.75
N SER A 285 2.04 3.40 -19.36
CA SER A 285 2.32 2.35 -18.38
C SER A 285 3.31 1.32 -18.92
N THR A 286 3.22 0.97 -20.21
CA THR A 286 4.17 0.07 -20.87
C THR A 286 5.59 0.66 -20.84
N ALA A 287 5.72 1.95 -21.15
CA ALA A 287 7.00 2.67 -21.03
C ALA A 287 7.53 2.66 -19.59
N ALA A 288 6.67 2.98 -18.62
CA ALA A 288 7.04 3.02 -17.22
C ALA A 288 7.51 1.66 -16.66
N TRP A 289 6.81 0.54 -16.98
CA TRP A 289 7.21 -0.79 -16.55
C TRP A 289 8.46 -1.33 -17.26
N SER A 290 8.86 -0.69 -18.35
CA SER A 290 10.06 -1.05 -19.12
C SER A 290 11.30 -0.25 -18.72
N ASP A 291 11.14 0.81 -17.91
CA ASP A 291 12.20 1.68 -17.47
C ASP A 291 12.46 1.52 -15.95
N GLU A 292 13.72 1.41 -15.56
CA GLU A 292 14.15 1.31 -14.16
C GLU A 292 14.93 2.56 -13.69
N ASP A 293 15.45 3.36 -14.58
CA ASP A 293 16.34 4.48 -14.21
C ASP A 293 15.62 5.47 -13.30
N HIS A 294 14.40 5.89 -13.65
CA HIS A 294 13.61 6.80 -12.81
C HIS A 294 13.27 6.21 -11.44
N VAL A 295 13.18 4.87 -11.33
CA VAL A 295 12.87 4.18 -10.05
C VAL A 295 14.08 4.19 -9.13
N ILE A 296 15.27 3.91 -9.68
CA ILE A 296 16.56 3.95 -8.96
C ILE A 296 16.80 5.38 -8.42
N GLU A 297 16.59 6.39 -9.25
CA GLU A 297 16.70 7.79 -8.84
C GLU A 297 15.70 8.16 -7.74
N ALA A 298 14.44 7.74 -7.86
CA ALA A 298 13.42 8.00 -6.84
C ALA A 298 13.79 7.35 -5.50
N ARG A 299 14.29 6.10 -5.49
CA ARG A 299 14.79 5.43 -4.28
C ARG A 299 15.94 6.18 -3.64
N ALA A 300 16.89 6.68 -4.44
CA ALA A 300 18.01 7.45 -3.92
C ALA A 300 17.55 8.72 -3.19
N ARG A 301 16.56 9.44 -3.77
CA ARG A 301 15.95 10.63 -3.15
C ARG A 301 15.21 10.30 -1.85
N TYR A 302 14.45 9.20 -1.78
CA TYR A 302 13.78 8.76 -0.54
C TYR A 302 14.80 8.37 0.53
N ARG A 303 15.85 7.65 0.17
CA ARG A 303 16.94 7.27 1.09
C ARG A 303 17.59 8.50 1.72
N GLU A 304 17.87 9.52 0.94
CA GLU A 304 18.45 10.79 1.41
C GLU A 304 17.51 11.49 2.40
N ARG A 305 16.19 11.56 2.11
CA ARG A 305 15.20 12.11 3.03
C ARG A 305 15.18 11.37 4.36
N PHE A 306 15.15 10.05 4.33
CA PHE A 306 15.15 9.25 5.57
C PHE A 306 16.41 9.47 6.38
N ASN A 307 17.59 9.43 5.77
CA ASN A 307 18.86 9.62 6.46
C ASN A 307 18.88 10.96 7.20
N GLN A 308 18.47 12.02 6.55
CA GLN A 308 18.53 13.37 7.13
C GLN A 308 17.39 13.64 8.11
N VAL A 309 16.17 13.19 7.85
CA VAL A 309 15.01 13.40 8.75
C VAL A 309 15.15 12.56 10.01
N CYS A 310 15.53 11.28 9.89
CA CYS A 310 15.73 10.42 11.06
C CYS A 310 16.82 10.98 11.98
N ALA A 311 17.93 11.47 11.43
CA ALA A 311 18.99 12.11 12.22
C ALA A 311 18.52 13.33 13.03
N ARG A 312 17.45 14.01 12.58
CA ARG A 312 16.89 15.18 13.27
C ARG A 312 15.82 14.86 14.30
N LEU A 313 15.17 13.71 14.17
CA LEU A 313 14.04 13.34 15.02
C LEU A 313 14.38 12.26 16.08
N ALA A 314 15.49 11.54 15.92
CA ALA A 314 15.84 10.39 16.75
C ALA A 314 16.05 10.70 18.24
N ASP A 315 16.38 11.94 18.59
CA ASP A 315 16.58 12.38 19.98
C ASP A 315 15.33 13.04 20.61
N VAL A 316 14.24 13.17 19.85
CA VAL A 316 13.01 13.81 20.34
C VAL A 316 11.76 12.93 20.19
N LEU A 317 11.79 11.92 19.35
CA LEU A 317 10.72 10.92 19.21
C LEU A 317 11.30 9.51 19.32
N GLU A 318 10.53 8.59 19.89
CA GLU A 318 10.91 7.18 19.98
C GLU A 318 10.64 6.42 18.70
N GLU A 319 11.43 5.37 18.47
CA GLU A 319 11.30 4.46 17.31
C GLU A 319 11.43 5.17 15.94
N VAL A 320 12.29 6.17 15.87
CA VAL A 320 12.64 6.85 14.62
C VAL A 320 13.82 6.15 13.96
N ALA A 321 13.52 5.35 12.94
CA ALA A 321 14.54 4.68 12.11
C ALA A 321 14.03 4.55 10.68
N PRO A 322 14.91 4.52 9.66
CA PRO A 322 14.50 4.18 8.31
C PRO A 322 13.86 2.79 8.28
N PRO A 323 12.63 2.64 7.76
CA PRO A 323 12.01 1.33 7.62
C PRO A 323 12.71 0.49 6.54
N ALA A 324 12.40 -0.81 6.44
CA ALA A 324 12.92 -1.65 5.36
C ALA A 324 12.54 -1.11 3.97
N ALA A 325 11.34 -0.59 3.86
CA ALA A 325 10.81 0.02 2.64
C ALA A 325 9.66 0.97 2.97
N THR A 326 9.04 1.59 1.97
CA THR A 326 8.05 2.67 1.99
C THR A 326 8.67 4.06 2.12
N PHE A 327 7.83 5.09 2.10
CA PHE A 327 8.21 6.47 2.39
C PHE A 327 7.58 6.99 3.70
N TYR A 328 7.22 6.07 4.63
CA TYR A 328 6.62 6.42 5.91
C TYR A 328 7.58 6.22 7.07
N LEU A 329 7.58 7.18 8.01
CA LEU A 329 8.01 6.96 9.38
C LEU A 329 6.78 6.66 10.25
N TRP A 330 6.99 5.84 11.28
CA TRP A 330 5.95 5.40 12.20
C TRP A 330 6.40 5.52 13.67
N PRO A 331 6.85 6.72 14.10
CA PRO A 331 7.37 6.93 15.46
C PRO A 331 6.26 6.92 16.52
N ARG A 332 6.67 6.70 17.77
CA ARG A 332 5.83 6.97 18.94
C ARG A 332 5.75 8.45 19.22
N THR A 333 4.61 8.86 19.76
CA THR A 333 4.37 10.23 20.26
C THR A 333 4.46 10.26 21.78
N PRO A 334 4.94 11.36 22.38
CA PRO A 334 5.04 11.49 23.84
C PRO A 334 3.68 11.62 24.54
N ILE A 335 2.62 11.89 23.79
CA ILE A 335 1.23 11.98 24.24
C ILE A 335 0.30 11.26 23.28
N ASP A 336 -0.99 11.23 23.56
CA ASP A 336 -2.04 10.74 22.63
C ASP A 336 -1.83 11.25 21.21
N ASP A 337 -1.93 10.35 20.25
CA ASP A 337 -1.59 10.61 18.84
C ASP A 337 -2.48 11.67 18.17
N GLN A 338 -3.77 11.74 18.52
CA GLN A 338 -4.69 12.73 17.97
C GLN A 338 -4.38 14.11 18.57
N THR A 339 -4.15 14.18 19.86
CA THR A 339 -3.73 15.39 20.58
C THR A 339 -2.39 15.90 20.06
N PHE A 340 -1.43 14.99 19.82
CA PHE A 340 -0.14 15.34 19.25
C PHE A 340 -0.30 15.94 17.85
N ALA A 341 -1.03 15.28 16.96
CA ALA A 341 -1.22 15.74 15.57
C ALA A 341 -1.97 17.07 15.51
N GLN A 342 -2.99 17.26 16.35
CA GLN A 342 -3.76 18.51 16.42
C GLN A 342 -2.91 19.67 16.89
N ARG A 343 -2.17 19.52 18.00
CA ARG A 343 -1.31 20.57 18.55
C ARG A 343 -0.14 20.89 17.63
N LEU A 344 0.48 19.90 17.01
CA LEU A 344 1.55 20.10 16.03
C LEU A 344 1.07 20.95 14.85
N TRP A 345 -0.13 20.67 14.34
CA TRP A 345 -0.73 21.48 13.28
C TRP A 345 -1.07 22.89 13.79
N GLU A 346 -1.65 23.01 14.97
CA GLU A 346 -2.05 24.29 15.57
C GLU A 346 -0.85 25.21 15.87
N GLU A 347 0.27 24.67 16.33
CA GLU A 347 1.43 25.46 16.76
C GLU A 347 2.51 25.61 15.67
N GLU A 348 2.65 24.60 14.80
CA GLU A 348 3.75 24.54 13.82
C GLU A 348 3.27 24.47 12.35
N ASN A 349 1.95 24.38 12.10
CA ASN A 349 1.36 24.20 10.78
C ASN A 349 1.95 23.00 10.01
N VAL A 350 2.21 21.91 10.74
CA VAL A 350 2.65 20.63 10.20
C VAL A 350 1.57 19.59 10.42
N THR A 351 1.14 18.93 9.34
CA THR A 351 0.15 17.85 9.38
C THR A 351 0.83 16.51 9.37
N VAL A 352 0.54 15.67 10.36
CA VAL A 352 0.88 14.23 10.39
C VAL A 352 -0.39 13.43 10.61
N LEU A 353 -0.41 12.14 10.28
CA LEU A 353 -1.62 11.34 10.41
C LEU A 353 -1.60 10.52 11.70
N PRO A 354 -2.59 10.71 12.62
CA PRO A 354 -2.71 9.90 13.82
C PRO A 354 -2.79 8.41 13.53
N GLY A 355 -2.08 7.62 14.30
CA GLY A 355 -2.00 6.18 14.10
C GLY A 355 -3.32 5.47 14.39
N SER A 356 -4.06 5.92 15.38
CA SER A 356 -5.41 5.43 15.71
C SER A 356 -6.44 5.63 14.57
N PHE A 357 -6.11 6.45 13.55
CA PHE A 357 -6.94 6.58 12.35
C PHE A 357 -6.69 5.44 11.35
N LEU A 358 -5.58 4.73 11.48
CA LEU A 358 -5.14 3.66 10.59
C LEU A 358 -5.32 2.26 11.19
N SER A 359 -5.87 2.16 12.40
CA SER A 359 -6.04 0.91 13.13
C SER A 359 -7.44 0.76 13.72
N ARG A 360 -7.67 -0.36 14.37
CA ARG A 360 -8.87 -0.63 15.17
C ARG A 360 -8.44 -1.20 16.52
N ALA A 361 -9.12 -0.76 17.58
CA ALA A 361 -8.98 -1.38 18.89
C ALA A 361 -9.37 -2.85 18.82
N GLN A 362 -8.60 -3.70 19.48
CA GLN A 362 -8.85 -5.13 19.62
C GLN A 362 -9.83 -5.41 20.76
N GLY A 363 -10.19 -6.69 20.94
CA GLY A 363 -11.16 -7.09 21.96
C GLY A 363 -10.74 -6.79 23.41
N ASP A 364 -9.44 -6.65 23.67
CA ASP A 364 -8.85 -6.24 24.93
C ASP A 364 -8.77 -4.72 25.12
N GLY A 365 -9.20 -3.94 24.11
CA GLY A 365 -9.12 -2.48 24.07
C GLY A 365 -7.79 -1.92 23.59
N HIS A 366 -6.79 -2.76 23.30
CA HIS A 366 -5.50 -2.32 22.72
C HIS A 366 -5.68 -1.85 21.27
N ASP A 367 -5.22 -0.64 20.96
CA ASP A 367 -5.16 -0.09 19.60
C ASP A 367 -3.69 0.06 19.19
N PRO A 368 -3.20 -0.71 18.19
CA PRO A 368 -1.78 -0.68 17.82
C PRO A 368 -1.33 0.64 17.15
N GLY A 369 -2.27 1.48 16.74
CA GLY A 369 -1.99 2.81 16.21
C GLY A 369 -1.97 3.91 17.27
N HIS A 370 -2.51 3.65 18.48
CA HIS A 370 -2.53 4.63 19.55
C HIS A 370 -1.12 5.02 20.00
N GLY A 371 -0.90 6.32 20.25
CA GLY A 371 0.40 6.86 20.63
C GLY A 371 1.45 6.81 19.51
N ARG A 372 1.02 6.78 18.24
CA ARG A 372 1.90 6.82 17.06
C ARG A 372 1.38 7.79 16.01
N VAL A 373 2.27 8.28 15.16
CA VAL A 373 1.90 9.06 13.98
C VAL A 373 2.57 8.50 12.73
N ARG A 374 1.86 8.59 11.60
CA ARG A 374 2.46 8.35 10.29
C ARG A 374 2.96 9.66 9.71
N ILE A 375 4.24 9.70 9.34
CA ILE A 375 4.91 10.82 8.69
C ILE A 375 5.31 10.39 7.29
N ALA A 376 4.73 11.00 6.24
CA ALA A 376 5.02 10.69 4.86
C ALA A 376 6.14 11.61 4.32
N LEU A 377 7.32 11.08 4.04
CA LEU A 377 8.47 11.82 3.52
C LEU A 377 8.40 11.99 2.00
N VAL A 378 7.28 12.48 1.50
CA VAL A 378 7.00 12.66 0.07
C VAL A 378 7.34 14.06 -0.48
N PRO A 379 7.32 15.18 0.31
CA PRO A 379 7.77 16.46 -0.19
C PRO A 379 9.27 16.47 -0.49
N GLU A 380 9.73 17.53 -1.14
CA GLU A 380 11.16 17.80 -1.38
C GLU A 380 11.96 17.77 -0.07
N LEU A 381 13.26 17.45 -0.17
CA LEU A 381 14.14 17.30 0.99
C LEU A 381 14.10 18.53 1.90
N ALA A 382 14.20 19.74 1.34
CA ALA A 382 14.16 20.97 2.12
C ALA A 382 12.89 21.12 2.96
N THR A 383 11.73 20.80 2.37
CA THR A 383 10.44 20.82 3.07
C THR A 383 10.36 19.75 4.16
N CYS A 384 10.88 18.55 3.89
CA CYS A 384 10.94 17.48 4.90
C CYS A 384 11.84 17.87 6.08
N LEU A 385 12.95 18.55 5.83
CA LEU A 385 13.87 19.03 6.87
C LEU A 385 13.26 20.18 7.68
N GLU A 386 12.58 21.11 7.04
CA GLU A 386 11.83 22.15 7.74
C GLU A 386 10.75 21.57 8.65
N ALA A 387 10.00 20.59 8.15
CA ALA A 387 9.00 19.87 8.95
C ALA A 387 9.64 19.17 10.16
N ALA A 388 10.77 18.48 9.96
CA ALA A 388 11.49 17.83 11.03
C ALA A 388 11.95 18.85 12.12
N GLU A 389 12.46 20.00 11.72
CA GLU A 389 12.83 21.07 12.67
C GLU A 389 11.63 21.64 13.41
N ARG A 390 10.48 21.78 12.76
CA ARG A 390 9.24 22.23 13.42
C ARG A 390 8.74 21.20 14.43
N ILE A 391 8.74 19.90 14.06
CA ILE A 391 8.41 18.80 14.97
C ILE A 391 9.36 18.78 16.17
N ARG A 392 10.68 18.91 15.92
CA ARG A 392 11.70 18.95 16.97
C ARG A 392 11.43 20.06 17.97
N ARG A 393 11.26 21.31 17.50
CA ARG A 393 10.96 22.47 18.36
C ARG A 393 9.68 22.28 19.16
N PHE A 394 8.63 21.71 18.54
CA PHE A 394 7.37 21.43 19.20
C PHE A 394 7.58 20.43 20.35
N VAL A 395 8.25 19.33 20.11
CA VAL A 395 8.49 18.30 21.12
C VAL A 395 9.37 18.87 22.25
N GLN A 396 10.48 19.54 21.95
CA GLN A 396 11.38 20.12 22.98
C GLN A 396 10.74 21.22 23.81
N ARG A 397 9.69 21.90 23.31
CA ARG A 397 8.97 22.94 24.06
C ARG A 397 7.98 22.35 25.07
N HIS A 398 7.45 21.17 24.78
CA HIS A 398 6.30 20.65 25.53
C HIS A 398 6.59 19.36 26.30
N PHE A 399 7.67 18.68 25.99
CA PHE A 399 8.02 17.37 26.53
C PHE A 399 9.52 17.24 26.79
#